data_49714deb59901a7b182654dbc1197209
#
_entry.id   49714deb59901a7b182654dbc1197209
#
_cell.length_a   1.000
_cell.length_b   1.000
_cell.length_c   1.000
_cell.angle_alpha   90.00
_cell.angle_beta   90.00
_cell.angle_gamma   90.00
#
_symmetry.space_group_name_H-M   'P 1'
#
loop_
_entity.id
_entity.type
_entity.pdbx_description
1 polymer ?
#
loop_
_entity_poly.entity_id
_entity_poly.type
_entity_poly.pdbx_seq_one_letter_code
_entity_poly.pdbx_strand_id
1 'polypeptide(L)'
;MIIRQLARDEIETIWTIDRSEVHHHIYQMRNGQLVLTPAYFEAHGWAPGRIEHDTPLLYVCFDRGGAFVGMFDDHKLVGVAVLDSIPLGAAGDQLQLKYLYVSRDYRQQGVGKRLLREAGAIAHSRGATWLYISATPTENTVHFYQRCGAVVNLTPDPELYAQEPEDIHMVCPV
;
A
#
# COMPACT_ATOMS: atom_id res chain seq x y z
N MET A 1 -5.74 -19.23 7.35
CA MET A 1 -5.78 -17.91 6.64
C MET A 1 -6.16 -18.10 5.18
N ILE A 2 -7.18 -17.40 4.72
CA ILE A 2 -7.73 -17.45 3.35
C ILE A 2 -7.51 -16.08 2.69
N ILE A 3 -7.16 -16.06 1.39
CA ILE A 3 -7.07 -14.85 0.61
C ILE A 3 -8.23 -14.81 -0.39
N ARG A 4 -8.95 -13.68 -0.46
CA ARG A 4 -10.06 -13.46 -1.39
C ARG A 4 -10.29 -11.97 -1.63
N GLN A 5 -11.07 -11.66 -2.65
CA GLN A 5 -11.55 -10.30 -2.84
C GLN A 5 -12.61 -9.95 -1.78
N LEU A 6 -12.64 -8.67 -1.38
CA LEU A 6 -13.68 -8.10 -0.55
C LEU A 6 -14.90 -7.78 -1.41
N ALA A 7 -16.08 -8.00 -0.84
CA ALA A 7 -17.32 -7.44 -1.36
C ALA A 7 -17.42 -5.94 -1.01
N ARG A 8 -18.31 -5.21 -1.68
CA ARG A 8 -18.46 -3.75 -1.49
C ARG A 8 -18.84 -3.39 -0.05
N ASP A 9 -19.71 -4.16 0.58
CA ASP A 9 -20.16 -3.99 1.97
C ASP A 9 -19.11 -4.38 3.01
N GLU A 10 -18.01 -5.02 2.59
CA GLU A 10 -16.88 -5.35 3.46
C GLU A 10 -15.80 -4.25 3.49
N ILE A 11 -15.88 -3.20 2.68
CA ILE A 11 -14.81 -2.19 2.54
C ILE A 11 -14.46 -1.57 3.90
N GLU A 12 -15.47 -1.24 4.72
CA GLU A 12 -15.23 -0.61 6.03
C GLU A 12 -14.53 -1.53 7.03
N THR A 13 -14.51 -2.85 6.79
CA THR A 13 -13.72 -3.77 7.63
C THR A 13 -12.22 -3.49 7.56
N ILE A 14 -11.74 -2.76 6.55
CA ILE A 14 -10.34 -2.32 6.43
C ILE A 14 -9.90 -1.56 7.68
N TRP A 15 -10.80 -0.79 8.27
CA TRP A 15 -10.51 0.03 9.44
C TRP A 15 -10.30 -0.77 10.73
N THR A 16 -10.64 -2.06 10.72
CA THR A 16 -10.36 -2.98 11.84
C THR A 16 -8.90 -3.46 11.88
N ILE A 17 -8.11 -3.19 10.84
CA ILE A 17 -6.70 -3.58 10.79
C ILE A 17 -5.90 -2.76 11.79
N ASP A 18 -5.22 -3.44 12.72
CA ASP A 18 -4.34 -2.79 13.68
C ASP A 18 -3.03 -2.35 13.00
N ARG A 19 -2.89 -1.04 12.82
CA ARG A 19 -1.70 -0.41 12.24
C ARG A 19 -0.69 0.05 13.28
N SER A 20 -0.92 -0.22 14.56
CA SER A 20 -0.01 0.25 15.62
C SER A 20 1.43 -0.26 15.38
N GLU A 21 2.38 0.66 15.53
CA GLU A 21 3.80 0.38 15.29
C GLU A 21 4.67 1.43 15.97
N VAL A 22 5.85 1.01 16.43
CA VAL A 22 6.90 1.91 16.92
C VAL A 22 7.95 2.06 15.83
N HIS A 23 8.27 3.30 15.51
CA HIS A 23 9.25 3.65 14.50
C HIS A 23 10.47 4.32 15.13
N HIS A 24 11.65 3.95 14.64
CA HIS A 24 12.92 4.51 15.08
C HIS A 24 13.66 5.30 14.02
N HIS A 25 13.33 5.02 12.73
CA HIS A 25 13.96 5.67 11.58
C HIS A 25 12.94 5.88 10.45
N ILE A 26 13.19 6.92 9.68
CA ILE A 26 12.49 7.17 8.40
C ILE A 26 13.51 7.35 7.27
N TYR A 27 13.08 7.06 6.06
CA TYR A 27 13.80 7.43 4.85
C TYR A 27 13.37 8.81 4.36
N GLN A 28 14.33 9.55 3.81
CA GLN A 28 14.10 10.80 3.11
C GLN A 28 14.81 10.75 1.75
N MET A 29 14.18 11.32 0.74
CA MET A 29 14.85 11.52 -0.55
C MET A 29 15.72 12.78 -0.47
N ARG A 30 17.04 12.63 -0.63
CA ARG A 30 18.01 13.74 -0.67
C ARG A 30 18.89 13.57 -1.90
N ASN A 31 18.84 14.53 -2.82
CA ASN A 31 19.64 14.51 -4.07
C ASN A 31 19.50 13.19 -4.86
N GLY A 32 18.28 12.64 -4.94
CA GLY A 32 17.98 11.40 -5.65
C GLY A 32 18.40 10.10 -4.94
N GLN A 33 18.80 10.19 -3.67
CA GLN A 33 19.19 9.03 -2.85
C GLN A 33 18.32 8.91 -1.60
N LEU A 34 18.08 7.66 -1.18
CA LEU A 34 17.44 7.37 0.10
C LEU A 34 18.44 7.56 1.24
N VAL A 35 18.10 8.42 2.18
CA VAL A 35 18.90 8.67 3.39
C VAL A 35 18.07 8.25 4.61
N LEU A 36 18.58 7.28 5.38
CA LEU A 36 17.98 6.85 6.63
C LEU A 36 18.26 7.89 7.72
N THR A 37 17.22 8.36 8.39
CA THR A 37 17.31 9.41 9.41
C THR A 37 16.64 8.92 10.70
N PRO A 38 17.25 9.12 11.89
CA PRO A 38 16.60 8.81 13.15
C PRO A 38 15.31 9.62 13.33
N ALA A 39 14.22 8.92 13.69
CA ALA A 39 12.92 9.52 13.95
C ALA A 39 12.10 8.57 14.83
N TYR A 40 12.02 8.88 16.12
CA TYR A 40 11.19 8.06 17.02
C TYR A 40 9.77 8.59 17.05
N PHE A 41 8.81 7.72 16.77
CA PHE A 41 7.39 7.97 17.01
C PHE A 41 6.59 6.67 17.14
N GLU A 42 5.46 6.75 17.82
CA GLU A 42 4.52 5.65 18.00
C GLU A 42 3.25 5.92 17.20
N ALA A 43 2.95 5.05 16.25
CA ALA A 43 1.67 5.05 15.56
C ALA A 43 0.66 4.18 16.35
N HIS A 44 -0.46 4.77 16.78
CA HIS A 44 -1.47 4.08 17.60
C HIS A 44 -2.67 3.61 16.77
N GLY A 45 -2.48 3.34 15.48
CA GLY A 45 -3.53 2.90 14.55
C GLY A 45 -3.72 3.87 13.38
N TRP A 46 -4.96 4.09 12.99
CA TRP A 46 -5.30 5.02 11.91
C TRP A 46 -5.21 6.48 12.39
N ALA A 47 -4.65 7.34 11.56
CA ALA A 47 -4.54 8.76 11.90
C ALA A 47 -5.94 9.39 12.08
N PRO A 48 -6.10 10.37 12.98
CA PRO A 48 -7.36 11.07 13.15
C PRO A 48 -7.89 11.65 11.82
N GLY A 49 -9.19 11.47 11.55
CA GLY A 49 -9.85 11.92 10.31
C GLY A 49 -9.55 11.07 9.07
N ARG A 50 -8.65 10.07 9.15
CA ARG A 50 -8.30 9.22 8.01
C ARG A 50 -9.47 8.37 7.54
N ILE A 51 -10.23 7.81 8.47
CA ILE A 51 -11.38 6.96 8.18
C ILE A 51 -12.44 7.75 7.42
N GLU A 52 -12.81 8.91 7.94
CA GLU A 52 -13.84 9.78 7.38
C GLU A 52 -13.45 10.30 5.99
N HIS A 53 -12.16 10.61 5.82
CA HIS A 53 -11.63 11.11 4.55
C HIS A 53 -11.55 10.00 3.49
N ASP A 54 -10.99 8.85 3.86
CA ASP A 54 -10.64 7.81 2.88
C ASP A 54 -11.80 6.85 2.56
N THR A 55 -12.78 6.66 3.46
CA THR A 55 -13.91 5.76 3.20
C THR A 55 -14.65 6.09 1.90
N PRO A 56 -15.05 7.33 1.62
CA PRO A 56 -15.68 7.65 0.34
C PRO A 56 -14.78 7.38 -0.87
N LEU A 57 -13.48 7.65 -0.73
CA LEU A 57 -12.50 7.42 -1.81
C LEU A 57 -12.30 5.93 -2.12
N LEU A 58 -12.36 5.07 -1.07
CA LEU A 58 -12.32 3.62 -1.26
C LEU A 58 -13.56 3.11 -2.00
N TYR A 59 -14.77 3.61 -1.65
CA TYR A 59 -15.98 3.26 -2.40
C TYR A 59 -15.89 3.70 -3.86
N VAL A 60 -15.43 4.92 -4.14
CA VAL A 60 -15.21 5.41 -5.51
C VAL A 60 -14.19 4.51 -6.25
N CYS A 61 -13.09 4.14 -5.58
CA CYS A 61 -12.10 3.23 -6.15
C CYS A 61 -12.71 1.86 -6.47
N PHE A 62 -13.51 1.30 -5.57
CA PHE A 62 -14.19 0.01 -5.78
C PHE A 62 -15.17 0.08 -6.97
N ASP A 63 -16.05 1.09 -6.96
CA ASP A 63 -17.14 1.24 -7.95
C ASP A 63 -16.60 1.46 -9.37
N ARG A 64 -15.38 2.01 -9.53
CA ARG A 64 -14.70 2.13 -10.83
C ARG A 64 -13.85 0.92 -11.22
N GLY A 65 -13.94 -0.18 -10.46
CA GLY A 65 -13.26 -1.43 -10.77
C GLY A 65 -11.92 -1.65 -10.07
N GLY A 66 -11.61 -0.90 -9.01
CA GLY A 66 -10.47 -1.19 -8.14
C GLY A 66 -10.58 -2.61 -7.56
N ALA A 67 -9.44 -3.24 -7.30
CA ALA A 67 -9.41 -4.56 -6.68
C ALA A 67 -9.05 -4.45 -5.20
N PHE A 68 -9.87 -5.09 -4.37
CA PHE A 68 -9.71 -5.13 -2.91
C PHE A 68 -9.46 -6.57 -2.49
N VAL A 69 -8.23 -6.90 -2.13
CA VAL A 69 -7.82 -8.26 -1.76
C VAL A 69 -7.60 -8.33 -0.26
N GLY A 70 -8.36 -9.16 0.42
CA GLY A 70 -8.26 -9.39 1.86
C GLY A 70 -7.59 -10.72 2.21
N MET A 71 -6.81 -10.71 3.28
CA MET A 71 -6.37 -11.90 3.98
C MET A 71 -7.20 -12.05 5.25
N PHE A 72 -7.83 -13.20 5.41
CA PHE A 72 -8.71 -13.50 6.53
C PHE A 72 -8.15 -14.65 7.39
N ASP A 73 -8.20 -14.47 8.69
CA ASP A 73 -8.05 -15.52 9.68
C ASP A 73 -9.43 -15.80 10.27
N ASP A 74 -10.00 -16.94 9.91
CA ASP A 74 -11.43 -17.22 10.06
C ASP A 74 -12.28 -16.10 9.42
N HIS A 75 -12.99 -15.30 10.23
CA HIS A 75 -13.82 -14.18 9.77
C HIS A 75 -13.15 -12.81 9.95
N LYS A 76 -11.96 -12.75 10.55
CA LYS A 76 -11.25 -11.52 10.83
C LYS A 76 -10.39 -11.11 9.64
N LEU A 77 -10.58 -9.90 9.14
CA LEU A 77 -9.66 -9.31 8.15
C LEU A 77 -8.34 -8.95 8.86
N VAL A 78 -7.26 -9.60 8.46
CA VAL A 78 -5.93 -9.43 9.07
C VAL A 78 -4.94 -8.70 8.17
N GLY A 79 -5.30 -8.50 6.90
CA GLY A 79 -4.51 -7.71 5.97
C GLY A 79 -5.30 -7.42 4.70
N VAL A 80 -4.95 -6.35 4.03
CA VAL A 80 -5.61 -5.90 2.79
C VAL A 80 -4.61 -5.31 1.82
N ALA A 81 -4.84 -5.55 0.53
CA ALA A 81 -4.25 -4.80 -0.58
C ALA A 81 -5.37 -4.16 -1.40
N VAL A 82 -5.23 -2.87 -1.71
CA VAL A 82 -6.16 -2.14 -2.58
C VAL A 82 -5.40 -1.66 -3.81
N LEU A 83 -5.79 -2.16 -4.97
CA LEU A 83 -5.25 -1.81 -6.27
C LEU A 83 -6.23 -0.89 -7.00
N ASP A 84 -5.77 0.27 -7.44
CA ASP A 84 -6.57 1.17 -8.25
C ASP A 84 -6.75 0.61 -9.69
N SER A 85 -7.74 1.12 -10.39
CA SER A 85 -8.03 0.74 -11.79
C SER A 85 -7.54 1.78 -12.81
N ILE A 86 -7.07 2.95 -12.36
CA ILE A 86 -6.60 4.02 -13.23
C ILE A 86 -5.16 3.74 -13.64
N PRO A 87 -4.88 3.61 -14.95
CA PRO A 87 -3.52 3.47 -15.44
C PRO A 87 -2.68 4.72 -15.15
N LEU A 88 -1.44 4.51 -14.73
CA LEU A 88 -0.43 5.54 -14.46
C LEU A 88 0.77 5.35 -15.38
N GLY A 89 1.66 6.35 -15.37
CA GLY A 89 2.87 6.37 -16.19
C GLY A 89 2.58 6.78 -17.65
N ALA A 90 3.62 7.22 -18.35
CA ALA A 90 3.48 7.70 -19.74
C ALA A 90 2.99 6.61 -20.71
N ALA A 91 3.29 5.34 -20.43
CA ALA A 91 2.84 4.18 -21.21
C ALA A 91 1.48 3.62 -20.72
N GLY A 92 0.94 4.11 -19.61
CA GLY A 92 -0.25 3.55 -18.99
C GLY A 92 -0.07 2.13 -18.46
N ASP A 93 1.16 1.75 -18.13
CA ASP A 93 1.56 0.39 -17.79
C ASP A 93 1.77 0.18 -16.27
N GLN A 94 1.34 1.14 -15.46
CA GLN A 94 1.40 1.08 -14.01
C GLN A 94 0.01 1.14 -13.40
N LEU A 95 -0.22 0.42 -12.29
CA LEU A 95 -1.42 0.58 -11.46
C LEU A 95 -0.99 0.89 -10.02
N GLN A 96 -1.70 1.84 -9.39
CA GLN A 96 -1.40 2.23 -8.01
C GLN A 96 -1.84 1.14 -7.02
N LEU A 97 -0.90 0.66 -6.21
CA LEU A 97 -1.19 -0.04 -4.97
C LEU A 97 -1.47 1.00 -3.89
N LYS A 98 -2.77 1.36 -3.73
CA LYS A 98 -3.20 2.41 -2.80
C LYS A 98 -3.01 2.02 -1.34
N TYR A 99 -3.33 0.76 -1.00
CA TYR A 99 -3.24 0.23 0.35
C TYR A 99 -2.54 -1.12 0.33
N LEU A 100 -1.64 -1.30 1.27
CA LEU A 100 -1.13 -2.60 1.68
C LEU A 100 -0.91 -2.56 3.20
N TYR A 101 -1.86 -3.09 3.94
CA TYR A 101 -1.80 -3.09 5.39
C TYR A 101 -1.94 -4.49 5.95
N VAL A 102 -1.23 -4.76 7.03
CA VAL A 102 -1.29 -6.01 7.78
C VAL A 102 -1.39 -5.68 9.25
N SER A 103 -2.36 -6.27 9.94
CA SER A 103 -2.53 -6.15 11.38
C SER A 103 -1.26 -6.55 12.11
N ARG A 104 -0.91 -5.82 13.17
CA ARG A 104 0.35 -5.93 13.93
C ARG A 104 0.71 -7.38 14.25
N ASP A 105 -0.22 -8.15 14.80
CA ASP A 105 0.02 -9.51 15.26
C ASP A 105 0.24 -10.51 14.10
N TYR A 106 -0.05 -10.11 12.86
CA TYR A 106 0.09 -10.95 11.65
C TYR A 106 1.27 -10.51 10.77
N ARG A 107 2.05 -9.52 11.22
CA ARG A 107 3.27 -9.10 10.50
C ARG A 107 4.36 -10.15 10.62
N GLN A 108 5.34 -10.10 9.72
CA GLN A 108 6.47 -11.04 9.63
C GLN A 108 6.08 -12.51 9.37
N GLN A 109 4.79 -12.80 9.10
CA GLN A 109 4.28 -14.13 8.77
C GLN A 109 4.04 -14.30 7.26
N GLY A 110 4.57 -13.42 6.43
CA GLY A 110 4.45 -13.48 4.97
C GLY A 110 3.12 -12.94 4.40
N VAL A 111 2.19 -12.47 5.24
CA VAL A 111 0.88 -11.96 4.82
C VAL A 111 1.03 -10.83 3.80
N GLY A 112 1.83 -9.81 4.09
CA GLY A 112 2.05 -8.68 3.19
C GLY A 112 2.63 -9.10 1.84
N LYS A 113 3.59 -10.03 1.82
CA LYS A 113 4.16 -10.55 0.58
C LYS A 113 3.13 -11.31 -0.26
N ARG A 114 2.25 -12.08 0.37
CA ARG A 114 1.17 -12.79 -0.34
C ARG A 114 0.16 -11.81 -0.93
N LEU A 115 -0.25 -10.79 -0.17
CA LEU A 115 -1.16 -9.73 -0.65
C LEU A 115 -0.56 -8.94 -1.81
N LEU A 116 0.72 -8.55 -1.71
CA LEU A 116 1.43 -7.85 -2.79
C LEU A 116 1.47 -8.69 -4.07
N ARG A 117 1.75 -10.00 -3.95
CA ARG A 117 1.77 -10.91 -5.10
C ARG A 117 0.39 -11.04 -5.76
N GLU A 118 -0.68 -11.15 -4.98
CA GLU A 118 -2.04 -11.21 -5.53
C GLU A 118 -2.43 -9.90 -6.23
N ALA A 119 -2.11 -8.76 -5.62
CA ALA A 119 -2.32 -7.45 -6.27
C ALA A 119 -1.52 -7.35 -7.58
N GLY A 120 -0.26 -7.81 -7.58
CA GLY A 120 0.58 -7.88 -8.79
C GLY A 120 -0.02 -8.78 -9.87
N ALA A 121 -0.52 -9.96 -9.51
CA ALA A 121 -1.17 -10.86 -10.47
C ALA A 121 -2.43 -10.22 -11.10
N ILE A 122 -3.23 -9.50 -10.29
CA ILE A 122 -4.39 -8.76 -10.80
C ILE A 122 -3.93 -7.62 -11.71
N ALA A 123 -2.92 -6.84 -11.33
CA ALA A 123 -2.37 -5.77 -12.14
C ALA A 123 -1.87 -6.29 -13.50
N HIS A 124 -1.11 -7.38 -13.48
CA HIS A 124 -0.63 -8.05 -14.70
C HIS A 124 -1.78 -8.50 -15.62
N SER A 125 -2.83 -9.11 -15.05
CA SER A 125 -4.02 -9.52 -15.83
C SER A 125 -4.76 -8.35 -16.48
N ARG A 126 -4.54 -7.13 -15.99
CA ARG A 126 -5.08 -5.87 -16.52
C ARG A 126 -4.12 -5.16 -17.47
N GLY A 127 -2.98 -5.76 -17.79
CA GLY A 127 -1.97 -5.24 -18.71
C GLY A 127 -0.92 -4.34 -18.09
N ALA A 128 -0.91 -4.16 -16.76
CA ALA A 128 0.16 -3.45 -16.10
C ALA A 128 1.43 -4.32 -16.03
N THR A 129 2.58 -3.66 -16.09
CA THR A 129 3.89 -4.28 -15.88
C THR A 129 4.51 -3.87 -14.53
N TRP A 130 3.93 -2.85 -13.89
CA TRP A 130 4.40 -2.31 -12.62
C TRP A 130 3.26 -1.98 -11.66
N LEU A 131 3.52 -2.18 -10.38
CA LEU A 131 2.77 -1.53 -9.30
C LEU A 131 3.46 -0.20 -8.97
N TYR A 132 2.70 0.90 -8.96
CA TYR A 132 3.12 2.18 -8.39
C TYR A 132 2.77 2.22 -6.90
N ILE A 133 3.71 2.64 -6.06
CA ILE A 133 3.57 2.59 -4.60
C ILE A 133 4.02 3.93 -4.02
N SER A 134 3.13 4.62 -3.30
CA SER A 134 3.52 5.69 -2.37
C SER A 134 3.76 5.02 -1.01
N ALA A 135 5.01 4.79 -0.69
CA ALA A 135 5.38 4.05 0.52
C ALA A 135 5.59 5.02 1.69
N THR A 136 4.82 4.86 2.77
CA THR A 136 5.12 5.55 4.03
C THR A 136 6.61 5.44 4.32
N PRO A 137 7.33 6.54 4.65
CA PRO A 137 8.78 6.59 4.65
C PRO A 137 9.44 5.86 5.80
N THR A 138 8.71 5.03 6.55
CA THR A 138 9.26 4.26 7.67
C THR A 138 10.24 3.19 7.19
N GLU A 139 11.29 2.96 7.96
CA GLU A 139 12.34 1.99 7.64
C GLU A 139 11.74 0.61 7.28
N ASN A 140 10.81 0.12 8.10
CA ASN A 140 10.19 -1.20 7.90
C ASN A 140 9.41 -1.28 6.59
N THR A 141 8.66 -0.23 6.23
CA THR A 141 7.85 -0.18 5.01
C THR A 141 8.73 -0.17 3.77
N VAL A 142 9.73 0.72 3.74
CA VAL A 142 10.65 0.81 2.59
C VAL A 142 11.43 -0.49 2.41
N HIS A 143 11.99 -1.05 3.48
CA HIS A 143 12.68 -2.34 3.44
C HIS A 143 11.79 -3.50 3.00
N PHE A 144 10.50 -3.48 3.39
CA PHE A 144 9.55 -4.49 2.93
C PHE A 144 9.43 -4.45 1.40
N TYR A 145 9.18 -3.29 0.82
CA TYR A 145 9.02 -3.16 -0.63
C TYR A 145 10.32 -3.46 -1.39
N GLN A 146 11.47 -2.99 -0.89
CA GLN A 146 12.77 -3.33 -1.49
C GLN A 146 13.03 -4.85 -1.52
N ARG A 147 12.72 -5.55 -0.43
CA ARG A 147 12.81 -7.04 -0.38
C ARG A 147 11.83 -7.73 -1.31
N CYS A 148 10.79 -7.06 -1.73
CA CYS A 148 9.84 -7.56 -2.74
C CYS A 148 10.24 -7.17 -4.18
N GLY A 149 11.38 -6.50 -4.37
CA GLY A 149 11.89 -6.12 -5.69
C GLY A 149 11.50 -4.72 -6.15
N ALA A 150 10.85 -3.92 -5.28
CA ALA A 150 10.55 -2.54 -5.61
C ALA A 150 11.81 -1.67 -5.61
N VAL A 151 11.84 -0.71 -6.53
CA VAL A 151 12.90 0.30 -6.65
C VAL A 151 12.30 1.71 -6.53
N VAL A 152 13.12 2.67 -6.12
CA VAL A 152 12.71 4.07 -6.04
C VAL A 152 12.36 4.59 -7.43
N ASN A 153 11.21 5.24 -7.54
CA ASN A 153 10.80 5.94 -8.74
C ASN A 153 11.33 7.39 -8.69
N LEU A 154 12.34 7.70 -9.48
CA LEU A 154 12.95 9.03 -9.53
C LEU A 154 12.11 10.06 -10.31
N THR A 155 11.08 9.60 -11.02
CA THR A 155 10.13 10.43 -11.77
C THR A 155 8.70 10.06 -11.33
N PRO A 156 8.33 10.39 -10.08
CA PRO A 156 7.02 10.04 -9.55
C PRO A 156 5.89 10.70 -10.35
N ASP A 157 4.71 10.09 -10.29
CA ASP A 157 3.49 10.70 -10.81
C ASP A 157 3.25 12.05 -10.11
N PRO A 158 3.05 13.17 -10.84
CA PRO A 158 2.98 14.49 -10.25
C PRO A 158 1.78 14.68 -9.30
N GLU A 159 0.64 14.06 -9.59
CA GLU A 159 -0.56 14.18 -8.75
C GLU A 159 -0.40 13.40 -7.45
N LEU A 160 0.11 12.17 -7.53
CA LEU A 160 0.37 11.34 -6.35
C LEU A 160 1.49 11.94 -5.49
N TYR A 161 2.53 12.50 -6.13
CA TYR A 161 3.59 13.20 -5.41
C TYR A 161 3.06 14.44 -4.66
N ALA A 162 2.16 15.20 -5.28
CA ALA A 162 1.56 16.36 -4.64
C ALA A 162 0.65 15.99 -3.44
N GLN A 163 0.04 14.82 -3.47
CA GLN A 163 -0.80 14.32 -2.37
C GLN A 163 0.04 13.78 -1.19
N GLU A 164 1.15 13.11 -1.47
CA GLU A 164 1.99 12.42 -0.48
C GLU A 164 3.49 12.73 -0.71
N PRO A 165 3.91 14.02 -0.57
CA PRO A 165 5.27 14.46 -0.92
C PRO A 165 6.37 13.89 0.00
N GLU A 166 6.01 13.47 1.20
CA GLU A 166 6.94 12.86 2.18
C GLU A 166 7.12 11.35 1.96
N ASP A 167 6.23 10.72 1.19
CA ASP A 167 6.31 9.28 0.93
C ASP A 167 7.44 8.94 -0.04
N ILE A 168 7.94 7.72 0.07
CA ILE A 168 8.92 7.19 -0.88
C ILE A 168 8.16 6.58 -2.05
N HIS A 169 8.16 7.26 -3.18
CA HIS A 169 7.52 6.76 -4.39
C HIS A 169 8.36 5.65 -5.01
N MET A 170 7.77 4.49 -5.21
CA MET A 170 8.45 3.29 -5.68
C MET A 170 7.66 2.63 -6.82
N VAL A 171 8.34 1.81 -7.61
CA VAL A 171 7.72 0.89 -8.57
C VAL A 171 8.19 -0.53 -8.29
N CYS A 172 7.27 -1.49 -8.38
CA CYS A 172 7.52 -2.91 -8.19
C CYS A 172 7.07 -3.68 -9.44
N PRO A 173 7.90 -4.53 -10.04
CA PRO A 173 7.47 -5.33 -11.18
C PRO A 173 6.36 -6.31 -10.77
N VAL A 174 5.45 -6.65 -11.70
CA VAL A 174 4.34 -7.60 -11.50
C VAL A 174 4.56 -8.91 -12.21
#